data_ad3b31576961c89ce9d0349650327255
#
_entry.id   ad3b31576961c89ce9d0349650327255
#
_cell.length_a   1.000
_cell.length_b   1.000
_cell.length_c   1.000
_cell.angle_alpha   90.00
_cell.angle_beta   90.00
_cell.angle_gamma   90.00
#
_symmetry.space_group_name_H-M   'P 1'
#
loop_
_entity.id
_entity.type
_entity.pdbx_description
1 polymer ?
#
loop_
_entity_poly.entity_id
_entity_poly.type
_entity_poly.pdbx_seq_one_letter_code
_entity_poly.pdbx_strand_id
1 'polypeptide(L)'
;MAKADGGELVARVMRENHVKYCFAINGGHLFPILGQLRNHDIKLIHMRHEQATAYAADAYARTSGQVGVCMVTAGCGLTNAV
;
A
#
# COMPACT_ATOMS: atom_id res chain seq x y z
N MET A 1 20.72 -4.41 18.22
CA MET A 1 19.32 -4.53 17.83
C MET A 1 19.07 -3.71 16.56
N ALA A 2 18.46 -4.32 15.60
CA ALA A 2 18.15 -3.61 14.37
C ALA A 2 17.08 -2.55 14.63
N LYS A 3 17.28 -1.38 14.08
CA LYS A 3 16.27 -0.35 14.12
C LYS A 3 15.25 -0.59 13.03
N ALA A 4 13.98 -0.52 13.37
CA ALA A 4 12.93 -0.54 12.37
C ALA A 4 12.91 0.84 11.68
N ASP A 5 12.95 0.87 10.35
CA ASP A 5 12.76 2.12 9.64
C ASP A 5 11.27 2.42 9.50
N GLY A 6 10.94 3.59 8.95
CA GLY A 6 9.55 4.00 8.79
C GLY A 6 8.76 3.04 7.92
N GLY A 7 9.40 2.49 6.88
CA GLY A 7 8.75 1.53 6.00
C GLY A 7 8.35 0.26 6.72
N GLU A 8 9.23 -0.26 7.57
CA GLU A 8 8.91 -1.46 8.34
C GLU A 8 7.77 -1.20 9.32
N LEU A 9 7.77 -0.04 9.96
CA LEU A 9 6.70 0.29 10.91
C LEU A 9 5.34 0.35 10.22
N VAL A 10 5.28 0.96 9.04
CA VAL A 10 4.04 1.01 8.27
C VAL A 10 3.59 -0.39 7.88
N ALA A 11 4.49 -1.22 7.38
CA ALA A 11 4.16 -2.59 6.98
C ALA A 11 3.67 -3.41 8.17
N ARG A 12 4.29 -3.21 9.34
CA ARG A 12 3.88 -3.92 10.55
C ARG A 12 2.47 -3.53 10.98
N VAL A 13 2.14 -2.23 10.93
CA VAL A 13 0.79 -1.77 11.25
C VAL A 13 -0.22 -2.37 10.28
N MET A 14 0.10 -2.40 8.99
CA MET A 14 -0.77 -3.00 7.99
C MET A 14 -1.01 -4.48 8.30
N ARG A 15 0.04 -5.21 8.64
CA ARG A 15 -0.09 -6.62 9.00
C ARG A 15 -0.97 -6.83 10.23
N GLU A 16 -0.80 -5.98 11.25
CA GLU A 16 -1.59 -6.08 12.47
C GLU A 16 -3.07 -5.80 12.23
N ASN A 17 -3.40 -5.07 11.18
CA ASN A 17 -4.77 -4.81 10.77
C ASN A 17 -5.25 -5.80 9.70
N HIS A 18 -4.53 -6.89 9.51
CA HIS A 18 -4.90 -7.99 8.61
C HIS A 18 -4.97 -7.58 7.14
N VAL A 19 -4.16 -6.59 6.75
CA VAL A 19 -4.06 -6.18 5.35
C VAL A 19 -3.35 -7.27 4.56
N LYS A 20 -3.97 -7.74 3.48
CA LYS A 20 -3.40 -8.81 2.63
C LYS A 20 -2.89 -8.30 1.30
N TYR A 21 -3.44 -7.21 0.81
CA TYR A 21 -3.08 -6.66 -0.50
C TYR A 21 -2.84 -5.17 -0.39
N CYS A 22 -1.87 -4.70 -1.17
CA CYS A 22 -1.61 -3.27 -1.31
C CYS A 22 -1.62 -2.94 -2.80
N PHE A 23 -2.50 -2.07 -3.23
CA PHE A 23 -2.60 -1.62 -4.62
C PHE A 23 -1.77 -0.36 -4.75
N ALA A 24 -0.74 -0.38 -5.60
CA ALA A 24 0.23 0.69 -5.58
C ALA A 24 0.84 0.98 -6.95
N ILE A 25 1.32 2.21 -7.08
CA ILE A 25 2.22 2.62 -8.15
C ILE A 25 3.50 3.06 -7.48
N ASN A 26 4.64 2.61 -8.00
CA ASN A 26 5.94 2.89 -7.40
C ASN A 26 6.26 4.37 -7.40
N GLY A 27 6.93 4.79 -6.35
CA GLY A 27 7.51 6.11 -6.22
C GLY A 27 8.66 6.03 -5.25
N GLY A 28 9.68 6.90 -5.42
CA GLY A 28 10.89 6.83 -4.61
C GLY A 28 10.62 6.89 -3.12
N HIS A 29 9.65 7.68 -2.71
CA HIS A 29 9.31 7.81 -1.29
C HIS A 29 8.62 6.58 -0.72
N LEU A 30 8.10 5.69 -1.59
CA LEU A 30 7.38 4.51 -1.15
C LEU A 30 8.26 3.26 -1.08
N PHE A 31 9.47 3.28 -1.65
CA PHE A 31 10.32 2.11 -1.69
C PHE A 31 10.57 1.49 -0.32
N PRO A 32 10.86 2.25 0.74
CA PRO A 32 11.04 1.63 2.06
C PRO A 32 9.83 0.85 2.54
N ILE A 33 8.63 1.33 2.22
CA ILE A 33 7.40 0.63 2.59
C ILE A 33 7.20 -0.60 1.70
N LEU A 34 7.31 -0.42 0.39
CA LEU A 34 7.06 -1.49 -0.57
C LEU A 34 8.04 -2.65 -0.38
N GLY A 35 9.30 -2.33 -0.03
CA GLY A 35 10.31 -3.37 0.22
C GLY A 35 10.00 -4.23 1.43
N GLN A 36 9.24 -3.72 2.40
CA GLN A 36 8.90 -4.46 3.60
C GLN A 36 7.61 -5.27 3.49
N LEU A 37 6.76 -4.98 2.51
CA LEU A 37 5.47 -5.67 2.41
C LEU A 37 5.62 -7.17 2.27
N ARG A 38 6.60 -7.61 1.49
CA ARG A 38 6.85 -9.04 1.29
C ARG A 38 7.19 -9.73 2.61
N ASN A 39 7.94 -9.06 3.48
CA ASN A 39 8.35 -9.63 4.75
C ASN A 39 7.18 -9.77 5.74
N HIS A 40 6.05 -9.16 5.42
CA HIS A 40 4.86 -9.17 6.29
C HIS A 40 3.68 -9.84 5.61
N ASP A 41 3.95 -10.63 4.56
CA ASP A 41 2.94 -11.41 3.84
C ASP A 41 1.84 -10.54 3.21
N ILE A 42 2.21 -9.34 2.79
CA ILE A 42 1.30 -8.44 2.09
C ILE A 42 1.67 -8.46 0.61
N LYS A 43 0.71 -8.85 -0.22
CA LYS A 43 0.95 -8.94 -1.66
C LYS A 43 0.80 -7.56 -2.29
N LEU A 44 1.83 -7.15 -3.02
CA LEU A 44 1.81 -5.90 -3.77
C LEU A 44 1.18 -6.14 -5.14
N ILE A 45 0.17 -5.35 -5.46
CA ILE A 45 -0.47 -5.39 -6.77
C ILE A 45 -0.16 -4.08 -7.48
N HIS A 46 0.65 -4.17 -8.54
CA HIS A 46 1.03 -3.01 -9.31
C HIS A 46 -0.11 -2.54 -10.19
N MET A 47 -0.37 -1.25 -10.13
CA MET A 47 -1.37 -0.60 -10.97
C MET A 47 -0.66 0.37 -11.91
N ARG A 48 -1.36 0.83 -12.94
CA ARG A 48 -0.78 1.72 -13.94
C ARG A 48 -1.23 3.16 -13.82
N HIS A 49 -2.27 3.41 -13.04
CA HIS A 49 -2.79 4.76 -12.83
C HIS A 49 -3.26 4.89 -11.40
N GLU A 50 -3.07 6.06 -10.82
CA GLU A 50 -3.41 6.30 -9.43
C GLU A 50 -4.90 6.14 -9.15
N GLN A 51 -5.77 6.54 -10.09
CA GLN A 51 -7.20 6.31 -9.94
C GLN A 51 -7.52 4.83 -9.82
N ALA A 52 -6.84 4.00 -10.60
CA ALA A 52 -7.05 2.56 -10.54
C ALA A 52 -6.68 1.99 -9.18
N THR A 53 -5.62 2.51 -8.54
CA THR A 53 -5.25 2.04 -7.21
C THR A 53 -6.34 2.32 -6.19
N ALA A 54 -6.90 3.53 -6.23
CA ALA A 54 -7.96 3.90 -5.30
C ALA A 54 -9.24 3.12 -5.57
N TYR A 55 -9.61 2.95 -6.82
CA TYR A 55 -10.79 2.15 -7.18
C TYR A 55 -10.62 0.69 -6.75
N ALA A 56 -9.44 0.12 -6.97
CA ALA A 56 -9.19 -1.27 -6.59
C ALA A 56 -9.27 -1.46 -5.08
N ALA A 57 -8.66 -0.55 -4.32
CA ALA A 57 -8.70 -0.64 -2.86
C ALA A 57 -10.12 -0.47 -2.34
N ASP A 58 -10.87 0.48 -2.90
CA ASP A 58 -12.26 0.70 -2.51
C ASP A 58 -13.13 -0.52 -2.82
N ALA A 59 -13.02 -1.06 -4.03
CA ALA A 59 -13.77 -2.25 -4.41
C ALA A 59 -13.42 -3.45 -3.55
N TYR A 60 -12.14 -3.63 -3.27
CA TYR A 60 -11.68 -4.72 -2.41
C TYR A 60 -12.30 -4.62 -1.02
N ALA A 61 -12.28 -3.41 -0.43
CA ALA A 61 -12.83 -3.21 0.89
C ALA A 61 -14.34 -3.46 0.94
N ARG A 62 -15.05 -3.00 -0.10
CA ARG A 62 -16.51 -3.15 -0.15
C ARG A 62 -16.94 -4.60 -0.36
N THR A 63 -16.18 -5.36 -1.15
CA THR A 63 -16.59 -6.73 -1.48
C THR A 63 -16.09 -7.75 -0.47
N SER A 64 -14.92 -7.51 0.13
CA SER A 64 -14.31 -8.49 1.03
C SER A 64 -14.60 -8.24 2.50
N GLY A 65 -14.97 -7.02 2.87
CA GLY A 65 -15.06 -6.61 4.26
C GLY A 65 -13.72 -6.41 4.94
N GLN A 66 -12.62 -6.49 4.18
CA GLN A 66 -11.27 -6.30 4.68
C GLN A 66 -10.81 -4.87 4.42
N VAL A 67 -9.72 -4.47 5.09
CA VAL A 67 -9.15 -3.14 4.88
C VAL A 67 -8.54 -3.08 3.47
N GLY A 68 -8.92 -2.07 2.71
CA GLY A 68 -8.35 -1.79 1.41
C GLY A 68 -7.26 -0.73 1.53
N VAL A 69 -6.07 -1.02 0.96
CA VAL A 69 -4.94 -0.10 1.03
C VAL A 69 -4.45 0.22 -0.37
N CYS A 70 -4.29 1.51 -0.66
CA CYS A 70 -3.60 1.94 -1.87
C CYS A 70 -2.46 2.87 -1.47
N MET A 71 -1.40 2.88 -2.27
CA MET A 71 -0.26 3.76 -2.07
C MET A 71 0.07 4.48 -3.36
N VAL A 72 0.22 5.79 -3.25
CA VAL A 72 0.59 6.65 -4.38
C VAL A 72 1.66 7.62 -3.90
N THR A 73 2.47 8.10 -4.85
CA THR A 73 3.53 9.05 -4.51
C THR A 73 2.93 10.43 -4.22
N ALA A 74 3.74 11.28 -3.60
CA ALA A 74 3.34 12.65 -3.29
C ALA A 74 3.10 13.45 -4.56
N GLY A 75 2.35 14.54 -4.43
CA GLY A 75 2.08 15.44 -5.55
C GLY A 75 1.04 14.88 -6.51
N CYS A 76 1.42 14.68 -7.77
CA CYS A 76 0.48 14.23 -8.80
C CYS A 76 -0.11 12.85 -8.51
N GLY A 77 0.60 12.01 -7.77
CA GLY A 77 0.04 10.72 -7.35
C GLY A 77 -1.21 10.92 -6.50
N LEU A 78 -1.11 11.78 -5.50
CA LEU A 78 -2.25 12.05 -4.62
C LEU A 78 -3.41 12.70 -5.39
N THR A 79 -3.13 13.71 -6.20
CA THR A 79 -4.20 14.41 -6.92
C THR A 79 -4.89 13.52 -7.93
N ASN A 80 -4.17 12.60 -8.55
CA ASN A 80 -4.78 11.67 -9.51
C ASN A 80 -5.59 10.58 -8.82
N ALA A 81 -5.30 10.26 -7.57
CA ALA A 81 -6.03 9.23 -6.82
C ALA A 81 -7.34 9.76 -6.24
N VAL A 82 -7.42 11.07 -6.03
CA VAL A 82 -8.63 11.69 -5.50
C VAL A 82 -9.71 11.74 -6.56
#